data_dcb99e4b7a2431303b1720149a8f117c
#
_entry.id   dcb99e4b7a2431303b1720149a8f117c
#
_cell.length_a   1.000
_cell.length_b   1.000
_cell.length_c   1.000
_cell.angle_alpha   90.00
_cell.angle_beta   90.00
_cell.angle_gamma   90.00
#
_symmetry.space_group_name_H-M   'P 1'
#
loop_
_entity.id
_entity.type
_entity.pdbx_description
1 polymer ?
#
loop_
_entity_poly.entity_id
_entity_poly.type
_entity_poly.pdbx_seq_one_letter_code
_entity_poly.pdbx_strand_id
1 'polypeptide(L)'
;NNYAMPFGIAQVGKAFRNEIAPRSGLIRQREFTQAEIEYFVHPQKKAHPKFAAVGSLQLELLPSPQQLAAQPAVRMSLAEAVAAGTVANETLGFFIGRTYQFLVRAGCKAEHIRFRQHLPDEMAHYACDCWDAEIEMSLGWVECVGIADRSAYDLTVHAKATNTPLIAEEPFEVPVKVERYGLSKKAAAALGKSFKKDAKRVAGKLDEMSAEELKALKATAEAEGKASLTVSDCGGSDTFEIANELLVFEATTTIMHVEKYTPNVIEPSFGIDRILTAIYEHTYSVRAKEGDAPEEPPPKKGDKKDSATDAKPGVLAFPPEVAPYKCVVLPLDMRI
;
A
#
# COMPACT_ATOMS: atom_id res chain seq x y z
N ASN A 1 -14.13 7.10 16.37
CA ASN A 1 -13.46 5.92 16.95
C ASN A 1 -12.05 6.32 17.34
N ASN A 2 -11.72 6.29 18.62
CA ASN A 2 -10.38 6.62 19.14
C ASN A 2 -9.49 5.38 19.03
N TYR A 3 -9.12 4.98 17.82
CA TYR A 3 -8.08 3.98 17.65
C TYR A 3 -6.72 4.64 17.84
N ALA A 4 -5.89 4.02 18.68
CA ALA A 4 -4.49 4.43 18.80
C ALA A 4 -3.75 4.08 17.52
N MET A 5 -2.92 4.98 17.00
CA MET A 5 -2.03 4.71 15.88
C MET A 5 -0.77 3.98 16.34
N PRO A 6 -0.24 3.06 15.53
CA PRO A 6 -0.78 2.54 14.27
C PRO A 6 -1.88 1.48 14.50
N PHE A 7 -2.79 1.33 13.54
CA PHE A 7 -3.77 0.24 13.56
C PHE A 7 -4.05 -0.26 12.13
N GLY A 8 -4.60 -1.47 12.02
CA GLY A 8 -4.96 -2.08 10.74
C GLY A 8 -6.41 -2.56 10.71
N ILE A 9 -7.00 -2.49 9.54
CA ILE A 9 -8.30 -3.07 9.21
C ILE A 9 -8.06 -4.13 8.14
N ALA A 10 -8.67 -5.30 8.30
CA ALA A 10 -8.59 -6.36 7.31
C ALA A 10 -10.00 -6.81 6.92
N GLN A 11 -10.18 -7.09 5.65
CA GLN A 11 -11.42 -7.66 5.12
C GLN A 11 -11.11 -8.72 4.08
N VAL A 12 -12.02 -9.69 3.95
CA VAL A 12 -12.01 -10.71 2.90
C VAL A 12 -13.36 -10.67 2.21
N GLY A 13 -13.35 -10.62 0.88
CA GLY A 13 -14.59 -10.52 0.13
C GLY A 13 -14.39 -10.62 -1.38
N LYS A 14 -15.48 -10.38 -2.11
CA LYS A 14 -15.44 -10.26 -3.56
C LYS A 14 -15.03 -8.86 -3.96
N ALA A 15 -14.07 -8.77 -4.87
CA ALA A 15 -13.67 -7.56 -5.55
C ALA A 15 -14.08 -7.61 -7.01
N PHE A 16 -14.38 -6.43 -7.58
CA PHE A 16 -14.89 -6.29 -8.94
C PHE A 16 -14.04 -5.27 -9.70
N ARG A 17 -13.59 -5.66 -10.87
CA ARG A 17 -12.93 -4.75 -11.81
C ARG A 17 -13.69 -4.72 -13.13
N ASN A 18 -13.94 -3.57 -13.71
CA ASN A 18 -14.59 -3.45 -15.01
C ASN A 18 -13.59 -3.71 -16.15
N GLU A 19 -13.17 -4.97 -16.29
CA GLU A 19 -12.25 -5.39 -17.35
C GLU A 19 -12.96 -5.38 -18.71
N ILE A 20 -12.39 -4.63 -19.66
CA ILE A 20 -12.95 -4.52 -21.03
C ILE A 20 -12.77 -5.86 -21.78
N ALA A 21 -11.64 -6.53 -21.58
CA ALA A 21 -11.31 -7.79 -22.24
C ALA A 21 -10.78 -8.81 -21.23
N PRO A 22 -11.64 -9.48 -20.45
CA PRO A 22 -11.20 -10.55 -19.55
C PRO A 22 -10.67 -11.72 -20.37
N ARG A 23 -9.51 -12.24 -19.99
CA ARG A 23 -8.83 -13.36 -20.67
C ARG A 23 -7.74 -13.96 -19.78
N SER A 24 -7.18 -15.09 -20.23
CA SER A 24 -6.11 -15.79 -19.51
C SER A 24 -6.54 -16.28 -18.12
N GLY A 25 -7.79 -16.76 -17.98
CA GLY A 25 -8.31 -17.38 -16.76
C GLY A 25 -8.18 -16.46 -15.55
N LEU A 26 -7.37 -16.86 -14.58
CA LEU A 26 -7.18 -16.15 -13.29
C LEU A 26 -6.41 -14.82 -13.42
N ILE A 27 -5.75 -14.54 -14.54
CA ILE A 27 -4.88 -13.36 -14.65
C ILE A 27 -5.73 -12.08 -14.81
N ARG A 28 -6.85 -12.16 -15.55
CA ARG A 28 -7.70 -11.01 -15.83
C ARG A 28 -9.19 -11.34 -15.74
N GLN A 29 -9.72 -11.21 -14.54
CA GLN A 29 -11.12 -11.49 -14.21
C GLN A 29 -11.87 -10.21 -13.82
N ARG A 30 -13.19 -10.22 -13.97
CA ARG A 30 -14.08 -9.13 -13.52
C ARG A 30 -14.51 -9.27 -12.06
N GLU A 31 -14.52 -10.48 -11.55
CA GLU A 31 -14.85 -10.82 -10.17
C GLU A 31 -13.80 -11.78 -9.64
N PHE A 32 -13.27 -11.51 -8.46
CA PHE A 32 -12.28 -12.36 -7.79
C PHE A 32 -12.39 -12.21 -6.28
N THR A 33 -11.89 -13.21 -5.56
CA THR A 33 -11.82 -13.17 -4.11
C THR A 33 -10.52 -12.49 -3.68
N GLN A 34 -10.64 -11.50 -2.80
CA GLN A 34 -9.53 -10.69 -2.33
C GLN A 34 -9.55 -10.61 -0.80
N ALA A 35 -8.38 -10.59 -0.19
CA ALA A 35 -8.20 -10.15 1.18
C ALA A 35 -7.33 -8.89 1.16
N GLU A 36 -7.80 -7.83 1.80
CA GLU A 36 -7.09 -6.56 1.90
C GLU A 36 -6.84 -6.21 3.36
N ILE A 37 -5.70 -5.60 3.59
CA ILE A 37 -5.34 -5.00 4.87
C ILE A 37 -5.01 -3.55 4.59
N GLU A 38 -5.66 -2.63 5.30
CA GLU A 38 -5.28 -1.23 5.34
C GLU A 38 -4.65 -0.93 6.69
N TYR A 39 -3.36 -0.65 6.68
CA TYR A 39 -2.59 -0.37 7.89
C TYR A 39 -2.22 1.11 7.94
N PHE A 40 -2.80 1.80 8.91
CA PHE A 40 -2.66 3.25 9.07
C PHE A 40 -1.47 3.57 9.97
N VAL A 41 -0.58 4.42 9.48
CA VAL A 41 0.66 4.80 10.19
C VAL A 41 0.88 6.30 10.15
N HIS A 42 1.66 6.78 11.12
CA HIS A 42 2.14 8.17 11.09
C HIS A 42 3.05 8.39 9.86
N PRO A 43 2.89 9.49 9.09
CA PRO A 43 3.64 9.72 7.86
C PRO A 43 5.17 9.67 8.02
N GLN A 44 5.67 10.15 9.16
CA GLN A 44 7.10 10.24 9.47
C GLN A 44 7.62 9.13 10.39
N LYS A 45 6.73 8.32 11.01
CA LYS A 45 7.09 7.26 11.95
C LYS A 45 6.70 5.89 11.37
N LYS A 46 7.42 5.46 10.33
CA LYS A 46 7.17 4.19 9.61
C LYS A 46 8.08 3.05 10.07
N ALA A 47 8.74 3.17 11.21
CA ALA A 47 9.37 2.05 11.89
C ALA A 47 8.30 1.07 12.38
N HIS A 48 8.56 -0.23 12.28
CA HIS A 48 7.60 -1.25 12.71
C HIS A 48 8.12 -2.04 13.91
N PRO A 49 7.40 -2.09 15.05
CA PRO A 49 7.91 -2.70 16.29
C PRO A 49 8.20 -4.20 16.19
N LYS A 50 7.63 -4.87 15.19
CA LYS A 50 7.86 -6.30 14.91
C LYS A 50 8.73 -6.54 13.67
N PHE A 51 9.40 -5.51 13.11
CA PHE A 51 10.23 -5.66 11.92
C PHE A 51 11.36 -6.68 12.14
N ALA A 52 11.94 -6.71 13.33
CA ALA A 52 12.99 -7.66 13.70
C ALA A 52 12.59 -9.14 13.47
N ALA A 53 11.29 -9.47 13.54
CA ALA A 53 10.80 -10.82 13.30
C ALA A 53 10.89 -11.28 11.83
N VAL A 54 11.04 -10.36 10.91
CA VAL A 54 11.12 -10.62 9.46
C VAL A 54 12.40 -10.07 8.82
N GLY A 55 13.11 -9.17 9.49
CA GLY A 55 14.26 -8.45 8.93
C GLY A 55 15.39 -9.36 8.42
N SER A 56 15.59 -10.53 9.03
CA SER A 56 16.60 -11.52 8.63
C SER A 56 16.16 -12.45 7.48
N LEU A 57 14.91 -12.37 7.02
CA LEU A 57 14.44 -13.20 5.92
C LEU A 57 15.19 -12.86 4.64
N GLN A 58 15.76 -13.88 4.01
CA GLN A 58 16.42 -13.79 2.71
C GLN A 58 15.38 -13.97 1.60
N LEU A 59 15.12 -12.93 0.84
CA LEU A 59 14.12 -12.92 -0.23
C LEU A 59 14.74 -12.67 -1.60
N GLU A 60 14.11 -13.21 -2.63
CA GLU A 60 14.40 -12.88 -4.01
C GLU A 60 13.68 -11.56 -4.35
N LEU A 61 14.43 -10.47 -4.42
CA LEU A 61 13.92 -9.14 -4.72
C LEU A 61 14.31 -8.74 -6.15
N LEU A 62 13.36 -8.22 -6.90
CA LEU A 62 13.57 -7.68 -8.25
C LEU A 62 13.23 -6.17 -8.24
N PRO A 63 14.16 -5.33 -7.72
CA PRO A 63 13.97 -3.88 -7.66
C PRO A 63 13.89 -3.24 -9.05
N SER A 64 13.29 -2.08 -9.13
CA SER A 64 13.15 -1.29 -10.35
C SER A 64 14.48 -1.07 -11.11
N PRO A 65 15.61 -0.73 -10.47
CA PRO A 65 16.88 -0.58 -11.19
C PRO A 65 17.36 -1.87 -11.89
N GLN A 66 17.18 -3.05 -11.26
CA GLN A 66 17.52 -4.35 -11.85
C GLN A 66 16.66 -4.65 -13.07
N GLN A 67 15.35 -4.36 -12.97
CA GLN A 67 14.44 -4.54 -14.11
C GLN A 67 14.84 -3.67 -15.30
N LEU A 68 15.11 -2.38 -15.08
CA LEU A 68 15.54 -1.44 -16.10
C LEU A 68 16.88 -1.84 -16.73
N ALA A 69 17.76 -2.45 -15.98
CA ALA A 69 19.05 -2.95 -16.44
C ALA A 69 18.99 -4.38 -17.00
N ALA A 70 17.80 -5.00 -17.09
CA ALA A 70 17.58 -6.40 -17.49
C ALA A 70 18.45 -7.38 -16.67
N GLN A 71 18.63 -7.09 -15.39
CA GLN A 71 19.38 -7.94 -14.45
C GLN A 71 18.43 -8.88 -13.69
N PRO A 72 18.90 -10.03 -13.23
CA PRO A 72 18.10 -10.96 -12.43
C PRO A 72 17.73 -10.37 -11.08
N ALA A 73 16.76 -11.00 -10.42
CA ALA A 73 16.45 -10.74 -9.02
C ALA A 73 17.71 -10.94 -8.14
N VAL A 74 17.77 -10.19 -7.06
CA VAL A 74 18.87 -10.26 -6.08
C VAL A 74 18.36 -10.85 -4.78
N ARG A 75 19.16 -11.73 -4.20
CA ARG A 75 18.88 -12.32 -2.89
C ARG A 75 19.49 -11.48 -1.80
N MET A 76 18.65 -10.90 -0.95
CA MET A 76 19.11 -10.10 0.20
C MET A 76 18.12 -10.18 1.36
N SER A 77 18.58 -9.83 2.55
CA SER A 77 17.69 -9.74 3.71
C SER A 77 16.79 -8.48 3.62
N LEU A 78 15.61 -8.55 4.22
CA LEU A 78 14.74 -7.37 4.31
C LEU A 78 15.38 -6.22 5.09
N ALA A 79 16.19 -6.53 6.10
CA ALA A 79 16.92 -5.51 6.85
C ALA A 79 17.92 -4.75 5.96
N GLU A 80 18.66 -5.48 5.11
CA GLU A 80 19.56 -4.87 4.12
C GLU A 80 18.79 -4.05 3.09
N ALA A 81 17.65 -4.59 2.58
CA ALA A 81 16.83 -3.90 1.60
C ALA A 81 16.26 -2.57 2.14
N VAL A 82 15.79 -2.55 3.40
CA VAL A 82 15.30 -1.32 4.04
C VAL A 82 16.45 -0.36 4.34
N ALA A 83 17.58 -0.85 4.85
CA ALA A 83 18.73 -0.01 5.16
C ALA A 83 19.34 0.64 3.90
N ALA A 84 19.29 -0.07 2.76
CA ALA A 84 19.73 0.45 1.46
C ALA A 84 18.70 1.37 0.79
N GLY A 85 17.50 1.52 1.33
CA GLY A 85 16.41 2.27 0.71
C GLY A 85 15.79 1.58 -0.52
N THR A 86 16.09 0.32 -0.76
CA THR A 86 15.47 -0.49 -1.81
C THR A 86 13.99 -0.73 -1.50
N VAL A 87 13.68 -0.98 -0.23
CA VAL A 87 12.33 -0.98 0.34
C VAL A 87 12.16 0.30 1.15
N ALA A 88 11.15 1.08 0.88
CA ALA A 88 11.02 2.46 1.35
C ALA A 88 11.01 2.63 2.88
N ASN A 89 10.50 1.66 3.64
CA ASN A 89 10.44 1.73 5.10
C ASN A 89 10.21 0.35 5.75
N GLU A 90 10.43 0.29 7.08
CA GLU A 90 10.27 -0.96 7.85
C GLU A 90 8.84 -1.51 7.86
N THR A 91 7.82 -0.65 7.86
CA THR A 91 6.43 -1.11 7.87
C THR A 91 6.09 -1.83 6.56
N LEU A 92 6.50 -1.28 5.41
CA LEU A 92 6.36 -1.94 4.12
C LEU A 92 7.16 -3.26 4.11
N GLY A 93 8.42 -3.24 4.55
CA GLY A 93 9.26 -4.43 4.69
C GLY A 93 8.66 -5.50 5.61
N PHE A 94 8.02 -5.09 6.71
CA PHE A 94 7.30 -6.01 7.59
C PHE A 94 6.19 -6.75 6.85
N PHE A 95 5.37 -6.06 6.08
CA PHE A 95 4.29 -6.70 5.32
C PHE A 95 4.81 -7.56 4.17
N ILE A 96 5.91 -7.18 3.50
CA ILE A 96 6.62 -8.04 2.53
C ILE A 96 7.03 -9.36 3.21
N GLY A 97 7.70 -9.29 4.36
CA GLY A 97 8.14 -10.47 5.10
C GLY A 97 6.99 -11.34 5.61
N ARG A 98 5.91 -10.72 6.10
CA ARG A 98 4.71 -11.45 6.54
C ARG A 98 4.00 -12.12 5.37
N THR A 99 3.93 -11.47 4.22
CA THR A 99 3.39 -12.06 2.99
C THR A 99 4.18 -13.29 2.58
N TYR A 100 5.51 -13.21 2.56
CA TYR A 100 6.36 -14.38 2.29
C TYR A 100 6.09 -15.54 3.24
N GLN A 101 6.10 -15.28 4.56
CA GLN A 101 5.82 -16.29 5.57
C GLN A 101 4.42 -16.93 5.41
N PHE A 102 3.43 -16.12 5.05
CA PHE A 102 2.07 -16.59 4.78
C PHE A 102 2.04 -17.52 3.56
N LEU A 103 2.63 -17.11 2.44
CA LEU A 103 2.62 -17.90 1.20
C LEU A 103 3.33 -19.24 1.38
N VAL A 104 4.49 -19.25 2.03
CA VAL A 104 5.22 -20.49 2.32
C VAL A 104 4.42 -21.41 3.25
N ARG A 105 3.83 -20.85 4.31
CA ARG A 105 3.00 -21.61 5.25
C ARG A 105 1.72 -22.15 4.61
N ALA A 106 1.18 -21.44 3.62
CA ALA A 106 0.01 -21.87 2.85
C ALA A 106 0.34 -23.00 1.84
N GLY A 107 1.62 -23.24 1.55
CA GLY A 107 2.06 -24.35 0.68
C GLY A 107 2.72 -23.92 -0.63
N CYS A 108 2.97 -22.62 -0.84
CA CYS A 108 3.78 -22.16 -1.94
C CYS A 108 5.25 -22.48 -1.68
N LYS A 109 5.96 -23.00 -2.69
CA LYS A 109 7.38 -23.33 -2.58
C LYS A 109 8.20 -22.05 -2.52
N ALA A 110 9.08 -21.94 -1.53
CA ALA A 110 9.88 -20.76 -1.24
C ALA A 110 10.75 -20.30 -2.43
N GLU A 111 11.31 -21.26 -3.17
CA GLU A 111 12.15 -21.04 -4.34
C GLU A 111 11.39 -20.51 -5.57
N HIS A 112 10.06 -20.59 -5.55
CA HIS A 112 9.16 -20.08 -6.60
C HIS A 112 8.42 -18.80 -6.18
N ILE A 113 8.95 -18.05 -5.21
CA ILE A 113 8.41 -16.77 -4.76
C ILE A 113 9.47 -15.70 -4.96
N ARG A 114 9.11 -14.60 -5.63
CA ARG A 114 9.92 -13.39 -5.70
C ARG A 114 9.08 -12.15 -5.42
N PHE A 115 9.73 -11.05 -5.08
CA PHE A 115 9.08 -9.76 -4.93
C PHE A 115 9.58 -8.80 -6.00
N ARG A 116 8.67 -8.31 -6.84
CA ARG A 116 8.95 -7.37 -7.92
C ARG A 116 8.51 -5.98 -7.53
N GLN A 117 9.40 -5.01 -7.57
CA GLN A 117 9.05 -3.60 -7.37
C GLN A 117 8.40 -3.03 -8.63
N HIS A 118 7.37 -2.23 -8.49
CA HIS A 118 6.78 -1.50 -9.61
C HIS A 118 7.80 -0.54 -10.23
N LEU A 119 7.79 -0.43 -11.56
CA LEU A 119 8.54 0.59 -12.27
C LEU A 119 7.91 1.97 -12.06
N PRO A 120 8.65 3.07 -12.23
CA PRO A 120 8.12 4.43 -12.04
C PRO A 120 6.89 4.75 -12.90
N ASP A 121 6.80 4.17 -14.09
CA ASP A 121 5.68 4.33 -15.02
C ASP A 121 4.50 3.36 -14.77
N GLU A 122 4.74 2.28 -14.03
CA GLU A 122 3.69 1.36 -13.56
C GLU A 122 3.09 1.81 -12.22
N MET A 123 3.87 2.56 -11.44
CA MET A 123 3.47 2.95 -10.09
C MET A 123 2.24 3.85 -10.14
N ALA A 124 1.21 3.48 -9.39
CA ALA A 124 0.04 4.32 -9.24
C ALA A 124 0.42 5.68 -8.62
N HIS A 125 -0.16 6.76 -9.12
CA HIS A 125 0.16 8.14 -8.70
C HIS A 125 -0.04 8.43 -7.20
N TYR A 126 -0.71 7.53 -6.49
CA TYR A 126 -0.94 7.61 -5.04
C TYR A 126 0.07 6.80 -4.20
N ALA A 127 0.87 5.93 -4.84
CA ALA A 127 1.84 5.10 -4.14
C ALA A 127 3.24 5.73 -4.19
N CYS A 128 3.98 5.63 -3.10
CA CYS A 128 5.38 6.03 -3.05
C CYS A 128 6.35 4.83 -3.18
N ASP A 129 5.88 3.62 -2.89
CA ASP A 129 6.59 2.36 -3.16
C ASP A 129 5.55 1.23 -3.25
N CYS A 130 5.74 0.31 -4.19
CA CYS A 130 4.84 -0.81 -4.41
C CYS A 130 5.61 -2.05 -4.84
N TRP A 131 5.28 -3.19 -4.24
CA TRP A 131 5.90 -4.48 -4.47
C TRP A 131 4.85 -5.55 -4.72
N ASP A 132 5.06 -6.38 -5.75
CA ASP A 132 4.24 -7.54 -6.01
C ASP A 132 4.94 -8.81 -5.52
N ALA A 133 4.27 -9.61 -4.70
CA ALA A 133 4.68 -10.98 -4.51
C ALA A 133 4.21 -11.80 -5.71
N GLU A 134 5.15 -12.19 -6.54
CA GLU A 134 4.93 -13.04 -7.70
C GLU A 134 5.28 -14.50 -7.35
N ILE A 135 4.43 -15.41 -7.82
CA ILE A 135 4.63 -16.86 -7.67
C ILE A 135 4.81 -17.46 -9.05
N GLU A 136 5.86 -18.27 -9.22
CA GLU A 136 6.12 -18.99 -10.45
C GLU A 136 5.16 -20.18 -10.55
N MET A 137 4.37 -20.20 -11.61
CA MET A 137 3.40 -21.23 -11.94
C MET A 137 3.59 -21.71 -13.37
N SER A 138 2.81 -22.66 -13.82
CA SER A 138 2.81 -23.14 -15.22
C SER A 138 2.61 -22.04 -16.26
N LEU A 139 1.98 -20.92 -15.87
CA LEU A 139 1.79 -19.72 -16.68
C LEU A 139 2.97 -18.73 -16.61
N GLY A 140 4.03 -19.04 -15.89
CA GLY A 140 5.15 -18.15 -15.56
C GLY A 140 4.93 -17.43 -14.21
N TRP A 141 5.61 -16.30 -14.05
CA TRP A 141 5.49 -15.47 -12.86
C TRP A 141 4.15 -14.75 -12.81
N VAL A 142 3.36 -14.99 -11.78
CA VAL A 142 2.03 -14.42 -11.61
C VAL A 142 1.97 -13.63 -10.31
N GLU A 143 1.60 -12.37 -10.41
CA GLU A 143 1.30 -11.50 -9.27
C GLU A 143 0.15 -12.10 -8.47
N CYS A 144 0.40 -12.38 -7.20
CA CYS A 144 -0.57 -12.95 -6.27
C CYS A 144 -0.91 -12.00 -5.11
N VAL A 145 0.02 -11.13 -4.71
CA VAL A 145 -0.19 -10.13 -3.64
C VAL A 145 0.49 -8.84 -4.04
N GLY A 146 -0.27 -7.74 -4.05
CA GLY A 146 0.27 -6.39 -4.14
C GLY A 146 0.50 -5.82 -2.73
N ILE A 147 1.61 -5.12 -2.51
CA ILE A 147 1.96 -4.51 -1.21
C ILE A 147 2.43 -3.08 -1.48
N ALA A 148 1.59 -2.10 -1.15
CA ALA A 148 1.81 -0.70 -1.49
C ALA A 148 1.89 0.20 -0.26
N ASP A 149 2.80 1.16 -0.28
CA ASP A 149 2.73 2.37 0.54
C ASP A 149 2.00 3.46 -0.25
N ARG A 150 0.72 3.64 0.02
CA ARG A 150 -0.19 4.57 -0.68
C ARG A 150 -0.07 6.01 -0.20
N SER A 151 0.87 6.29 0.71
CA SER A 151 0.98 7.60 1.36
C SER A 151 -0.35 8.05 2.03
N ALA A 152 -0.60 9.35 2.10
CA ALA A 152 -1.86 9.92 2.60
C ALA A 152 -2.82 10.32 1.48
N TYR A 153 -2.58 9.89 0.24
CA TYR A 153 -3.29 10.40 -0.93
C TYR A 153 -4.80 10.19 -0.85
N ASP A 154 -5.23 8.94 -0.67
CA ASP A 154 -6.67 8.60 -0.67
C ASP A 154 -7.43 9.34 0.42
N LEU A 155 -6.89 9.33 1.66
CA LEU A 155 -7.52 10.03 2.78
C LEU A 155 -7.60 11.54 2.53
N THR A 156 -6.58 12.13 1.93
CA THR A 156 -6.55 13.55 1.59
C THR A 156 -7.60 13.91 0.54
N VAL A 157 -7.69 13.11 -0.53
CA VAL A 157 -8.67 13.32 -1.61
C VAL A 157 -10.10 13.13 -1.08
N HIS A 158 -10.34 12.08 -0.31
CA HIS A 158 -11.64 11.81 0.31
C HIS A 158 -12.04 12.91 1.29
N ALA A 159 -11.14 13.33 2.17
CA ALA A 159 -11.40 14.41 3.11
C ALA A 159 -11.81 15.70 2.39
N LYS A 160 -11.11 16.03 1.30
CA LYS A 160 -11.42 17.19 0.47
C LYS A 160 -12.76 17.07 -0.24
N ALA A 161 -13.06 15.91 -0.85
CA ALA A 161 -14.30 15.68 -1.59
C ALA A 161 -15.53 15.68 -0.69
N THR A 162 -15.44 15.12 0.52
CA THR A 162 -16.54 15.03 1.48
C THR A 162 -16.61 16.19 2.46
N ASN A 163 -15.62 17.09 2.44
CA ASN A 163 -15.44 18.16 3.43
C ASN A 163 -15.45 17.63 4.88
N THR A 164 -14.92 16.41 5.06
CA THR A 164 -14.82 15.73 6.36
C THR A 164 -13.36 15.41 6.64
N PRO A 165 -12.75 15.95 7.73
CA PRO A 165 -11.35 15.69 8.03
C PRO A 165 -11.12 14.22 8.38
N LEU A 166 -10.21 13.56 7.66
CA LEU A 166 -9.73 12.21 7.92
C LEU A 166 -8.32 12.30 8.53
N ILE A 167 -8.28 12.71 9.79
CA ILE A 167 -7.04 12.98 10.52
C ILE A 167 -6.95 12.10 11.77
N ALA A 168 -5.72 11.79 12.15
CA ALA A 168 -5.38 11.23 13.43
C ALA A 168 -4.87 12.34 14.38
N GLU A 169 -5.06 12.13 15.66
CA GLU A 169 -4.56 13.00 16.70
C GLU A 169 -3.67 12.20 17.66
N GLU A 170 -2.44 12.63 17.84
CA GLU A 170 -1.48 11.99 18.73
C GLU A 170 -1.02 12.99 19.77
N PRO A 171 -1.16 12.73 21.10
CA PRO A 171 -0.69 13.63 22.11
C PRO A 171 0.83 13.72 22.09
N PHE A 172 1.36 14.94 22.21
CA PHE A 172 2.80 15.13 22.41
C PHE A 172 3.16 14.68 23.85
N GLU A 173 4.28 14.02 24.01
CA GLU A 173 4.82 13.68 25.34
C GLU A 173 5.09 14.94 26.17
N VAL A 174 5.56 16.00 25.52
CA VAL A 174 5.76 17.32 26.10
C VAL A 174 5.10 18.34 25.19
N PRO A 175 4.25 19.24 25.71
CA PRO A 175 3.61 20.27 24.89
C PRO A 175 4.63 21.10 24.11
N VAL A 176 4.40 21.25 22.82
CA VAL A 176 5.30 21.97 21.91
C VAL A 176 4.84 23.40 21.75
N LYS A 177 5.74 24.35 21.96
CA LYS A 177 5.50 25.77 21.63
C LYS A 177 5.74 25.96 20.14
N VAL A 178 4.69 26.32 19.41
CA VAL A 178 4.77 26.63 18.00
C VAL A 178 4.55 28.11 17.81
N GLU A 179 5.54 28.78 17.27
CA GLU A 179 5.40 30.17 16.84
C GLU A 179 4.79 30.18 15.43
N ARG A 180 3.61 30.74 15.32
CA ARG A 180 2.91 30.89 14.07
C ARG A 180 2.84 32.36 13.69
N TYR A 181 3.33 32.69 12.53
CA TYR A 181 3.14 33.99 11.93
C TYR A 181 1.88 33.94 11.08
N GLY A 182 0.87 34.71 11.43
CA GLY A 182 -0.43 34.66 10.77
C GLY A 182 -1.27 35.90 11.02
N LEU A 183 -2.46 35.95 10.43
CA LEU A 183 -3.38 37.09 10.60
C LEU A 183 -3.70 37.34 12.08
N SER A 184 -3.61 38.60 12.48
CA SER A 184 -4.06 39.03 13.79
C SER A 184 -5.59 38.81 13.92
N LYS A 185 -6.08 38.57 15.14
CA LYS A 185 -7.52 38.35 15.38
C LYS A 185 -8.37 39.52 14.87
N LYS A 186 -7.86 40.75 14.95
CA LYS A 186 -8.55 41.95 14.45
C LYS A 186 -8.60 41.97 12.92
N ALA A 187 -7.50 41.65 12.26
CA ALA A 187 -7.44 41.54 10.82
C ALA A 187 -8.33 40.45 10.27
N ALA A 188 -8.36 39.26 10.89
CA ALA A 188 -9.24 38.15 10.53
C ALA A 188 -10.74 38.55 10.64
N ALA A 189 -11.11 39.27 11.70
CA ALA A 189 -12.48 39.79 11.84
C ALA A 189 -12.84 40.85 10.79
N ALA A 190 -11.91 41.72 10.45
CA ALA A 190 -12.09 42.72 9.39
C ALA A 190 -12.18 42.09 8.00
N LEU A 191 -11.36 41.11 7.72
CA LEU A 191 -11.39 40.32 6.48
C LEU A 191 -12.72 39.58 6.34
N GLY A 192 -13.25 39.02 7.45
CA GLY A 192 -14.58 38.40 7.50
C GLY A 192 -15.71 39.33 7.07
N LYS A 193 -15.64 40.60 7.48
CA LYS A 193 -16.62 41.65 7.10
C LYS A 193 -16.47 42.07 5.63
N SER A 194 -15.25 42.16 5.12
CA SER A 194 -14.98 42.59 3.75
C SER A 194 -15.34 41.56 2.72
N PHE A 195 -14.96 40.29 2.92
CA PHE A 195 -15.15 39.20 1.96
C PHE A 195 -16.39 38.36 2.19
N LYS A 196 -17.11 38.53 3.28
CA LYS A 196 -18.40 37.87 3.58
C LYS A 196 -18.35 36.35 3.32
N LYS A 197 -19.04 35.90 2.24
CA LYS A 197 -19.13 34.48 1.87
C LYS A 197 -17.78 33.88 1.43
N ASP A 198 -16.86 34.69 0.91
CA ASP A 198 -15.55 34.24 0.45
C ASP A 198 -14.48 34.35 1.55
N ALA A 199 -14.81 34.93 2.69
CA ALA A 199 -13.88 35.15 3.80
C ALA A 199 -13.18 33.88 4.26
N LYS A 200 -13.87 32.75 4.31
CA LYS A 200 -13.27 31.46 4.70
C LYS A 200 -12.25 30.96 3.69
N ARG A 201 -12.51 31.18 2.39
CA ARG A 201 -11.59 30.78 1.31
C ARG A 201 -10.30 31.61 1.37
N VAL A 202 -10.45 32.93 1.51
CA VAL A 202 -9.34 33.87 1.62
C VAL A 202 -8.53 33.63 2.89
N ALA A 203 -9.17 33.51 4.05
CA ALA A 203 -8.50 33.22 5.32
C ALA A 203 -7.79 31.87 5.30
N GLY A 204 -8.46 30.82 4.76
CA GLY A 204 -7.86 29.50 4.63
C GLY A 204 -6.61 29.52 3.77
N LYS A 205 -6.62 30.25 2.65
CA LYS A 205 -5.43 30.39 1.81
C LYS A 205 -4.29 31.13 2.50
N LEU A 206 -4.58 32.20 3.23
CA LEU A 206 -3.58 32.91 4.05
C LEU A 206 -3.03 32.01 5.18
N ASP A 207 -3.85 31.16 5.75
CA ASP A 207 -3.43 30.20 6.78
C ASP A 207 -2.53 29.06 6.27
N GLU A 208 -2.63 28.71 4.97
CA GLU A 208 -1.76 27.74 4.28
C GLU A 208 -0.39 28.31 3.88
N MET A 209 -0.26 29.64 3.81
CA MET A 209 0.98 30.29 3.38
C MET A 209 2.05 30.25 4.48
N SER A 210 3.29 30.12 4.05
CA SER A 210 4.46 30.20 4.93
C SER A 210 4.66 31.64 5.45
N ALA A 211 5.41 31.78 6.53
CA ALA A 211 5.76 33.08 7.09
C ALA A 211 6.48 33.99 6.07
N GLU A 212 7.26 33.40 5.16
CA GLU A 212 7.98 34.14 4.11
C GLU A 212 7.03 34.64 3.04
N GLU A 213 6.10 33.80 2.59
CA GLU A 213 5.06 34.18 1.61
C GLU A 213 4.14 35.28 2.16
N LEU A 214 3.74 35.15 3.44
CA LEU A 214 2.93 36.16 4.10
C LEU A 214 3.66 37.52 4.22
N LYS A 215 4.97 37.50 4.52
CA LYS A 215 5.80 38.71 4.53
C LYS A 215 5.93 39.34 3.14
N ALA A 216 6.12 38.49 2.10
CA ALA A 216 6.17 38.98 0.71
C ALA A 216 4.84 39.58 0.27
N LEU A 217 3.72 38.93 0.58
CA LEU A 217 2.37 39.43 0.32
C LEU A 217 2.13 40.79 1.00
N LYS A 218 2.58 40.91 2.26
CA LYS A 218 2.49 42.14 3.04
C LYS A 218 3.32 43.27 2.40
N ALA A 219 4.56 42.98 1.99
CA ALA A 219 5.43 43.98 1.33
C ALA A 219 4.83 44.48 0.02
N THR A 220 4.22 43.61 -0.77
CA THR A 220 3.48 43.99 -1.98
C THR A 220 2.31 44.93 -1.65
N ALA A 221 1.53 44.58 -0.62
CA ALA A 221 0.40 45.39 -0.20
C ALA A 221 0.83 46.76 0.36
N GLU A 222 1.98 46.85 1.02
CA GLU A 222 2.55 48.11 1.49
C GLU A 222 3.00 49.02 0.35
N ALA A 223 3.56 48.44 -0.73
CA ALA A 223 4.04 49.16 -1.88
C ALA A 223 2.89 49.66 -2.79
N GLU A 224 1.87 48.85 -2.99
CA GLU A 224 0.78 49.08 -3.94
C GLU A 224 -0.56 49.47 -3.30
N GLY A 225 -0.64 49.50 -1.95
CA GLY A 225 -1.88 49.71 -1.19
C GLY A 225 -2.77 48.49 -1.10
N LYS A 226 -2.55 47.45 -1.92
CA LYS A 226 -3.29 46.18 -1.98
C LYS A 226 -2.40 45.07 -2.49
N ALA A 227 -2.76 43.82 -2.19
CA ALA A 227 -2.11 42.62 -2.74
C ALA A 227 -3.15 41.70 -3.34
N SER A 228 -2.79 41.01 -4.42
CA SER A 228 -3.62 40.00 -5.08
C SER A 228 -3.34 38.61 -4.52
N LEU A 229 -4.39 37.92 -4.07
CA LEU A 229 -4.33 36.55 -3.59
C LEU A 229 -5.18 35.65 -4.47
N THR A 230 -4.56 34.69 -5.14
CA THR A 230 -5.26 33.67 -5.93
C THR A 230 -5.60 32.47 -5.09
N VAL A 231 -6.88 32.12 -5.03
CA VAL A 231 -7.41 30.97 -4.33
C VAL A 231 -7.97 29.99 -5.35
N SER A 232 -7.36 28.81 -5.44
CA SER A 232 -7.82 27.74 -6.32
C SER A 232 -8.51 26.66 -5.49
N ASP A 233 -9.71 26.30 -5.87
CA ASP A 233 -10.49 25.21 -5.27
C ASP A 233 -11.19 24.35 -6.34
N CYS A 234 -12.00 23.38 -5.92
CA CYS A 234 -12.72 22.48 -6.84
C CYS A 234 -13.70 23.20 -7.79
N GLY A 235 -13.99 24.49 -7.57
CA GLY A 235 -14.91 25.30 -8.39
C GLY A 235 -14.20 26.21 -9.36
N GLY A 236 -12.86 26.29 -9.32
CA GLY A 236 -12.09 27.19 -10.18
C GLY A 236 -10.98 27.96 -9.41
N SER A 237 -10.45 28.98 -10.05
CA SER A 237 -9.44 29.87 -9.48
C SER A 237 -9.96 31.29 -9.47
N ASP A 238 -10.10 31.88 -8.29
CA ASP A 238 -10.51 33.26 -8.10
C ASP A 238 -9.38 34.09 -7.54
N THR A 239 -9.24 35.31 -7.99
CA THR A 239 -8.25 36.25 -7.47
C THR A 239 -8.93 37.34 -6.66
N PHE A 240 -8.47 37.53 -5.44
CA PHE A 240 -8.99 38.49 -4.49
C PHE A 240 -7.96 39.61 -4.26
N GLU A 241 -8.40 40.86 -4.35
CA GLU A 241 -7.60 42.00 -3.97
C GLU A 241 -7.80 42.29 -2.47
N ILE A 242 -6.73 42.26 -1.71
CA ILE A 242 -6.75 42.46 -0.26
C ILE A 242 -6.04 43.80 0.05
N ALA A 243 -6.77 44.73 0.67
CA ALA A 243 -6.20 46.00 1.08
C ALA A 243 -5.14 45.79 2.17
N ASN A 244 -4.09 46.65 2.14
CA ASN A 244 -2.99 46.58 3.09
C ASN A 244 -3.45 46.58 4.57
N GLU A 245 -4.53 47.34 4.86
CA GLU A 245 -5.10 47.45 6.21
C GLU A 245 -5.63 46.08 6.76
N LEU A 246 -6.00 45.18 5.88
CA LEU A 246 -6.51 43.83 6.24
C LEU A 246 -5.37 42.82 6.40
N LEU A 247 -4.17 43.12 5.99
CA LEU A 247 -3.00 42.22 6.07
C LEU A 247 -2.12 42.60 7.27
N VAL A 248 -2.70 42.52 8.46
CA VAL A 248 -1.96 42.73 9.72
C VAL A 248 -1.63 41.35 10.28
N PHE A 249 -0.36 40.97 10.24
CA PHE A 249 0.15 39.71 10.76
C PHE A 249 0.84 39.90 12.11
N GLU A 250 0.74 38.91 12.96
CA GLU A 250 1.41 38.86 14.26
C GLU A 250 2.01 37.48 14.51
N ALA A 251 3.12 37.46 15.22
CA ALA A 251 3.67 36.20 15.72
C ALA A 251 2.89 35.79 16.96
N THR A 252 2.25 34.65 16.88
CA THR A 252 1.48 34.09 18.01
C THR A 252 2.13 32.80 18.45
N THR A 253 2.48 32.71 19.73
CA THR A 253 2.97 31.45 20.30
C THR A 253 1.77 30.64 20.78
N THR A 254 1.56 29.49 20.18
CA THR A 254 0.51 28.54 20.59
C THR A 254 1.17 27.32 21.23
N ILE A 255 0.67 26.87 22.36
CA ILE A 255 1.09 25.62 22.96
C ILE A 255 0.22 24.52 22.36
N MET A 256 0.86 23.62 21.60
CA MET A 256 0.19 22.46 21.03
C MET A 256 0.37 21.26 21.95
N HIS A 257 -0.73 20.64 22.34
CA HIS A 257 -0.76 19.42 23.15
C HIS A 257 -0.93 18.16 22.30
N VAL A 258 -1.38 18.33 21.06
CA VAL A 258 -1.75 17.25 20.14
C VAL A 258 -1.22 17.55 18.76
N GLU A 259 -0.57 16.58 18.16
CA GLU A 259 -0.22 16.57 16.75
C GLU A 259 -1.43 16.07 15.94
N LYS A 260 -1.76 16.78 14.85
CA LYS A 260 -2.82 16.37 13.92
C LYS A 260 -2.19 16.09 12.57
N TYR A 261 -2.45 14.91 12.02
CA TYR A 261 -1.91 14.51 10.72
C TYR A 261 -2.88 13.61 9.97
N THR A 262 -2.79 13.60 8.65
CA THR A 262 -3.44 12.59 7.81
C THR A 262 -2.56 11.35 7.79
N PRO A 263 -3.05 10.18 8.23
CA PRO A 263 -2.25 8.97 8.24
C PRO A 263 -1.82 8.54 6.83
N ASN A 264 -0.68 7.88 6.73
CA ASN A 264 -0.33 7.10 5.55
C ASN A 264 -0.94 5.70 5.65
N VAL A 265 -1.20 5.09 4.49
CA VAL A 265 -1.78 3.75 4.39
C VAL A 265 -0.77 2.80 3.75
N ILE A 266 -0.49 1.70 4.43
CA ILE A 266 0.22 0.55 3.85
C ILE A 266 -0.84 -0.51 3.56
N GLU A 267 -0.94 -0.94 2.30
CA GLU A 267 -1.97 -1.85 1.82
C GLU A 267 -1.37 -3.12 1.24
N PRO A 268 -1.37 -4.24 1.95
CA PRO A 268 -1.22 -5.57 1.37
C PRO A 268 -2.58 -6.08 0.85
N SER A 269 -2.61 -6.51 -0.41
CA SER A 269 -3.79 -6.98 -1.13
C SER A 269 -3.55 -8.35 -1.72
N PHE A 270 -4.27 -9.36 -1.23
CA PHE A 270 -4.06 -10.77 -1.53
C PHE A 270 -5.11 -11.28 -2.53
N GLY A 271 -4.67 -11.69 -3.71
CA GLY A 271 -5.50 -12.36 -4.71
C GLY A 271 -5.71 -13.83 -4.36
N ILE A 272 -6.74 -14.13 -3.56
CA ILE A 272 -6.97 -15.46 -2.98
C ILE A 272 -7.09 -16.54 -4.05
N ASP A 273 -7.77 -16.27 -5.16
CA ASP A 273 -7.97 -17.25 -6.23
C ASP A 273 -6.63 -17.61 -6.90
N ARG A 274 -5.73 -16.63 -7.08
CA ARG A 274 -4.38 -16.85 -7.63
C ARG A 274 -3.50 -17.63 -6.66
N ILE A 275 -3.51 -17.27 -5.39
CA ILE A 275 -2.77 -17.97 -4.33
C ILE A 275 -3.24 -19.43 -4.22
N LEU A 276 -4.55 -19.67 -4.24
CA LEU A 276 -5.09 -21.02 -4.18
C LEU A 276 -4.64 -21.86 -5.38
N THR A 277 -4.62 -21.28 -6.57
CA THR A 277 -4.13 -21.97 -7.77
C THR A 277 -2.64 -22.31 -7.65
N ALA A 278 -1.83 -21.38 -7.16
CA ALA A 278 -0.40 -21.62 -6.91
C ALA A 278 -0.20 -22.76 -5.89
N ILE A 279 -1.01 -22.81 -4.82
CA ILE A 279 -0.97 -23.89 -3.84
C ILE A 279 -1.29 -25.24 -4.53
N TYR A 280 -2.32 -25.30 -5.38
CA TYR A 280 -2.65 -26.52 -6.12
C TYR A 280 -1.48 -26.97 -6.99
N GLU A 281 -0.89 -26.08 -7.78
CA GLU A 281 0.23 -26.44 -8.66
C GLU A 281 1.46 -26.88 -7.85
N HIS A 282 1.80 -26.17 -6.77
CA HIS A 282 3.00 -26.46 -5.99
C HIS A 282 2.89 -27.73 -5.12
N THR A 283 1.69 -28.11 -4.75
CA THR A 283 1.45 -29.29 -3.89
C THR A 283 1.03 -30.53 -4.67
N TYR A 284 0.73 -30.38 -5.98
CA TYR A 284 0.41 -31.51 -6.84
C TYR A 284 1.67 -32.27 -7.23
N SER A 285 1.60 -33.59 -7.17
CA SER A 285 2.62 -34.50 -7.67
C SER A 285 2.00 -35.78 -8.22
N VAL A 286 2.74 -36.49 -9.05
CA VAL A 286 2.37 -37.81 -9.54
C VAL A 286 3.25 -38.85 -8.83
N ARG A 287 2.65 -39.90 -8.26
CA ARG A 287 3.44 -40.94 -7.61
C ARG A 287 4.28 -41.69 -8.65
N ALA A 288 5.59 -41.72 -8.43
CA ALA A 288 6.47 -42.64 -9.14
C ALA A 288 6.11 -44.08 -8.81
N LYS A 289 6.10 -44.97 -9.77
CA LYS A 289 6.05 -46.42 -9.49
C LYS A 289 7.47 -46.86 -9.07
N GLU A 290 7.54 -47.81 -8.16
CA GLU A 290 8.82 -48.42 -7.78
C GLU A 290 9.50 -48.99 -9.04
N GLY A 291 10.66 -48.44 -9.44
CA GLY A 291 11.38 -48.82 -10.65
C GLY A 291 11.30 -47.81 -11.82
N ASP A 292 10.55 -46.74 -11.71
CA ASP A 292 10.54 -45.65 -12.73
C ASP A 292 11.86 -44.89 -12.71
N ALA A 293 12.46 -44.67 -13.90
CA ALA A 293 13.56 -43.72 -14.10
C ALA A 293 13.09 -42.28 -13.81
N PRO A 294 13.99 -41.35 -13.44
CA PRO A 294 13.63 -39.92 -13.28
C PRO A 294 12.92 -39.40 -14.54
N GLU A 295 11.77 -38.74 -14.36
CA GLU A 295 10.95 -38.27 -15.46
C GLU A 295 11.70 -37.26 -16.34
N GLU A 296 11.67 -37.51 -17.66
CA GLU A 296 11.97 -36.47 -18.67
C GLU A 296 10.89 -35.37 -18.64
N PRO A 297 11.23 -34.12 -19.00
CA PRO A 297 10.28 -33.00 -19.03
C PRO A 297 9.06 -33.33 -19.93
N PRO A 298 7.87 -32.81 -19.64
CA PRO A 298 6.63 -33.17 -20.31
C PRO A 298 6.73 -32.94 -21.83
N PRO A 299 6.19 -33.88 -22.65
CA PRO A 299 6.28 -33.82 -24.11
C PRO A 299 5.58 -32.58 -24.64
N LYS A 300 6.21 -31.97 -25.64
CA LYS A 300 5.65 -30.84 -26.39
C LYS A 300 4.33 -31.26 -27.05
N LYS A 301 3.31 -30.38 -27.01
CA LYS A 301 2.00 -30.55 -27.68
C LYS A 301 2.14 -31.13 -29.09
N GLY A 302 1.71 -32.36 -29.29
CA GLY A 302 1.68 -33.01 -30.60
C GLY A 302 1.53 -34.51 -30.61
N ASP A 303 1.95 -35.22 -29.57
CA ASP A 303 1.93 -36.68 -29.54
C ASP A 303 0.62 -37.23 -28.98
N LYS A 304 -0.23 -37.74 -29.91
CA LYS A 304 -1.37 -38.57 -29.55
C LYS A 304 -0.87 -39.99 -29.27
N LYS A 305 -0.79 -40.35 -28.01
CA LYS A 305 -0.92 -41.74 -27.55
C LYS A 305 -1.31 -41.70 -26.09
N ASP A 306 -2.55 -42.07 -25.81
CA ASP A 306 -2.87 -42.56 -24.49
C ASP A 306 -4.13 -43.40 -24.48
N SER A 307 -3.94 -44.67 -24.16
CA SER A 307 -4.97 -45.54 -23.66
C SER A 307 -5.24 -45.16 -22.19
N ALA A 308 -6.48 -44.92 -21.81
CA ALA A 308 -6.94 -44.45 -20.51
C ALA A 308 -6.63 -45.39 -19.27
N THR A 309 -5.76 -46.38 -19.47
CA THR A 309 -5.48 -47.46 -18.49
C THR A 309 -4.18 -47.27 -17.69
N ASP A 310 -3.32 -46.28 -18.04
CA ASP A 310 -2.00 -46.10 -17.41
C ASP A 310 -1.83 -44.75 -16.66
N ALA A 311 -2.91 -44.03 -16.38
CA ALA A 311 -2.83 -42.79 -15.62
C ALA A 311 -2.28 -43.03 -14.21
N LYS A 312 -1.09 -42.48 -13.92
CA LYS A 312 -0.50 -42.53 -12.59
C LYS A 312 -1.37 -41.71 -11.61
N PRO A 313 -1.58 -42.20 -10.38
CA PRO A 313 -2.39 -41.46 -9.42
C PRO A 313 -1.73 -40.15 -9.01
N GLY A 314 -2.46 -39.06 -9.19
CA GLY A 314 -2.06 -37.73 -8.68
C GLY A 314 -2.24 -37.62 -7.19
N VAL A 315 -1.41 -36.82 -6.53
CA VAL A 315 -1.44 -36.54 -5.10
C VAL A 315 -1.39 -35.04 -4.88
N LEU A 316 -2.28 -34.50 -4.03
CA LEU A 316 -2.23 -33.15 -3.51
C LEU A 316 -1.72 -33.20 -2.07
N ALA A 317 -0.50 -32.75 -1.83
CA ALA A 317 0.15 -32.78 -0.54
C ALA A 317 0.02 -31.41 0.17
N PHE A 318 -1.21 -31.05 0.51
CA PHE A 318 -1.47 -29.78 1.21
C PHE A 318 -0.82 -29.74 2.60
N PRO A 319 -0.26 -28.59 3.01
CA PRO A 319 0.12 -28.37 4.40
C PRO A 319 -1.09 -28.53 5.34
N PRO A 320 -0.87 -28.95 6.59
CA PRO A 320 -1.96 -29.15 7.56
C PRO A 320 -2.84 -27.92 7.76
N GLU A 321 -2.28 -26.73 7.62
CA GLU A 321 -2.99 -25.45 7.75
C GLU A 321 -4.10 -25.27 6.71
N VAL A 322 -3.86 -25.74 5.49
CA VAL A 322 -4.77 -25.56 4.34
C VAL A 322 -5.61 -26.81 4.08
N ALA A 323 -5.11 -27.99 4.42
CA ALA A 323 -5.82 -29.26 4.21
C ALA A 323 -7.23 -29.23 4.83
N PRO A 324 -8.32 -29.53 4.07
CA PRO A 324 -9.67 -29.51 4.59
C PRO A 324 -9.89 -30.58 5.68
N TYR A 325 -9.24 -31.73 5.55
CA TYR A 325 -9.25 -32.79 6.53
C TYR A 325 -7.89 -32.93 7.21
N LYS A 326 -7.85 -32.75 8.53
CA LYS A 326 -6.61 -32.77 9.32
C LYS A 326 -6.17 -34.15 9.74
N CYS A 327 -7.13 -35.09 9.87
CA CYS A 327 -6.90 -36.42 10.35
C CYS A 327 -7.96 -37.37 9.77
N VAL A 328 -7.56 -38.59 9.42
CA VAL A 328 -8.44 -39.67 9.02
C VAL A 328 -8.10 -40.86 9.90
N VAL A 329 -9.12 -41.44 10.53
CA VAL A 329 -8.99 -42.70 11.28
C VAL A 329 -9.43 -43.83 10.38
N LEU A 330 -8.52 -44.75 10.10
CA LEU A 330 -8.80 -45.95 9.30
C LEU A 330 -8.87 -47.17 10.22
N PRO A 331 -9.87 -48.07 10.05
CA PRO A 331 -9.90 -49.31 10.76
C PRO A 331 -8.74 -50.21 10.31
N LEU A 332 -8.07 -50.84 11.27
CA LEU A 332 -6.99 -51.76 10.96
C LEU A 332 -7.52 -53.08 10.37
N ASP A 333 -8.76 -53.46 10.72
CA ASP A 333 -9.46 -54.63 10.22
C ASP A 333 -10.92 -54.28 9.89
N MET A 334 -11.37 -54.61 8.71
CA MET A 334 -12.73 -54.36 8.22
C MET A 334 -13.79 -55.31 8.78
N ARG A 335 -13.42 -56.23 9.70
CA ARG A 335 -14.31 -57.19 10.35
C ARG A 335 -14.89 -56.68 11.67
N ILE A 336 -14.71 -55.43 12.00
CA ILE A 336 -15.29 -54.77 13.18
C ILE A 336 -16.52 -53.94 12.75
#